data_9bd6e7dee83da505cc78c6c2a3306321
#
_entry.id   9bd6e7dee83da505cc78c6c2a3306321
#
_cell.length_a   1.000
_cell.length_b   1.000
_cell.length_c   1.000
_cell.angle_alpha   90.00
_cell.angle_beta   90.00
_cell.angle_gamma   90.00
#
_symmetry.space_group_name_H-M   'P 1'
#
loop_
_entity.id
_entity.type
_entity.pdbx_description
1 polymer ?
#
loop_
_entity_poly.entity_id
_entity_poly.type
_entity_poly.pdbx_seq_one_letter_code
_entity_poly.pdbx_strand_id
1 'polypeptide(L)'
;MSTNQSWGGRFAEAPREAVAAYTDSQTYDRALYAQDIRGSQAHARMLGRQGVITPDEAEQIVNGLDAVKQEIESGAFVWKPALEDVHMNIEARLTEIIGDVGKKLHTGRSRNDQVGLTFRLFVADRLKVWQQRAAHLCATLVSCADGHQDDILPGCTHMQPAQPVSLAHHLLAYAWMFRRDCMRLDDVLKRVRISPLGSAALAGTTYPLDPQSVADEVGFDGIYGNSMDAVSDRDFVLEALFAGSCIMAHLSRLCEELIIWANPAFGFVQLSDGYSTGSSIMPQKKNPDVAELMRGKTGRVYGSLMGMLTIMKGLPMTYNRDLQEDKEGFLDADRTVDASLMLMAGMLEELTFRTDRMRAACARGFLNATELADYLVGKGLPFREAHHVTGHAVALAEKQGKGLEDLSLAELQQLDARIADDVYAVLDYAAAVRRRETPAGTGPRSVARQIEQLRSWLQERA
;
A
#
# COMPACT_ATOMS: atom_id res chain seq x y z
N MET A 1 6.57 -15.32 -48.14
CA MET A 1 6.45 -14.20 -47.19
C MET A 1 7.28 -14.55 -45.98
N SER A 2 8.40 -13.89 -45.72
CA SER A 2 9.26 -14.18 -44.58
C SER A 2 8.48 -13.79 -43.32
N THR A 3 8.29 -14.76 -42.42
CA THR A 3 7.75 -14.51 -41.11
C THR A 3 8.71 -13.56 -40.36
N ASN A 4 8.28 -12.37 -40.07
CA ASN A 4 9.08 -11.31 -39.41
C ASN A 4 9.31 -11.58 -37.90
N GLN A 5 9.13 -12.83 -37.46
CA GLN A 5 9.32 -13.26 -36.07
C GLN A 5 10.75 -13.78 -35.87
N SER A 6 11.40 -13.34 -34.81
CA SER A 6 12.79 -13.70 -34.47
C SER A 6 13.05 -15.22 -34.33
N TRP A 7 11.99 -16.03 -34.15
CA TRP A 7 12.03 -17.49 -34.00
C TRP A 7 11.46 -18.26 -35.22
N GLY A 8 11.13 -17.59 -36.33
CA GLY A 8 10.41 -18.16 -37.48
C GLY A 8 11.19 -19.15 -38.33
N GLY A 9 12.50 -19.33 -38.13
CA GLY A 9 13.36 -20.10 -39.06
C GLY A 9 13.05 -21.61 -39.19
N ARG A 10 12.32 -22.21 -38.23
CA ARG A 10 11.94 -23.63 -38.26
C ARG A 10 10.50 -23.86 -38.73
N PHE A 11 9.66 -22.85 -38.71
CA PHE A 11 8.24 -22.98 -38.97
C PHE A 11 7.91 -22.72 -40.43
N ALA A 12 7.11 -23.60 -41.01
CA ALA A 12 6.66 -23.51 -42.42
C ALA A 12 5.52 -22.50 -42.60
N GLU A 13 4.75 -22.24 -41.52
CA GLU A 13 3.59 -21.33 -41.53
C GLU A 13 3.67 -20.34 -40.41
N ALA A 14 3.08 -19.14 -40.60
CA ALA A 14 2.86 -18.15 -39.53
C ALA A 14 1.75 -18.60 -38.56
N PRO A 15 1.79 -18.19 -37.30
CA PRO A 15 0.68 -18.42 -36.38
C PRO A 15 -0.65 -17.91 -36.96
N ARG A 16 -1.73 -18.59 -36.64
CA ARG A 16 -3.08 -18.13 -36.98
C ARG A 16 -3.36 -16.81 -36.23
N GLU A 17 -4.07 -15.89 -36.85
CA GLU A 17 -4.40 -14.58 -36.29
C GLU A 17 -5.01 -14.66 -34.87
N ALA A 18 -5.96 -15.61 -34.65
CA ALA A 18 -6.57 -15.84 -33.34
C ALA A 18 -5.54 -16.32 -32.28
N VAL A 19 -4.51 -17.07 -32.66
CA VAL A 19 -3.42 -17.50 -31.76
C VAL A 19 -2.53 -16.31 -31.43
N ALA A 20 -2.16 -15.51 -32.41
CA ALA A 20 -1.37 -14.30 -32.20
C ALA A 20 -2.08 -13.31 -31.27
N ALA A 21 -3.37 -13.06 -31.49
CA ALA A 21 -4.18 -12.21 -30.62
C ALA A 21 -4.34 -12.74 -29.18
N TYR A 22 -4.41 -14.06 -29.01
CA TYR A 22 -4.50 -14.68 -27.68
C TYR A 22 -3.19 -14.63 -26.90
N THR A 23 -2.07 -14.64 -27.57
CA THR A 23 -0.72 -14.66 -26.96
C THR A 23 -0.04 -13.28 -26.89
N ASP A 24 -0.64 -12.27 -27.50
CA ASP A 24 -0.16 -10.87 -27.45
C ASP A 24 -0.18 -10.29 -26.04
N SER A 25 0.93 -9.74 -25.59
CA SER A 25 1.04 -9.06 -24.30
C SER A 25 1.28 -7.54 -24.42
N GLN A 26 1.54 -7.06 -25.63
CA GLN A 26 1.94 -5.67 -25.86
C GLN A 26 0.86 -4.66 -25.39
N THR A 27 -0.39 -5.05 -25.31
CA THR A 27 -1.49 -4.19 -24.85
C THR A 27 -1.34 -3.74 -23.39
N TYR A 28 -0.70 -4.54 -22.54
CA TYR A 28 -0.46 -4.22 -21.13
C TYR A 28 1.03 -4.09 -20.80
N ASP A 29 1.93 -4.91 -21.36
CA ASP A 29 3.37 -4.90 -21.02
C ASP A 29 4.11 -3.67 -21.58
N ARG A 30 3.53 -2.94 -22.53
CA ARG A 30 4.03 -1.63 -22.95
C ARG A 30 4.24 -0.64 -21.81
N ALA A 31 3.56 -0.85 -20.66
CA ALA A 31 3.78 -0.06 -19.45
C ALA A 31 5.20 -0.21 -18.88
N LEU A 32 5.92 -1.27 -19.27
CA LEU A 32 7.27 -1.60 -18.79
C LEU A 32 8.39 -1.06 -19.69
N TYR A 33 8.08 -0.30 -20.74
CA TYR A 33 9.06 0.15 -21.75
C TYR A 33 10.30 0.82 -21.16
N ALA A 34 10.10 1.66 -20.15
CA ALA A 34 11.21 2.41 -19.55
C ALA A 34 12.19 1.49 -18.81
N GLN A 35 11.69 0.44 -18.18
CA GLN A 35 12.49 -0.56 -17.48
C GLN A 35 13.20 -1.51 -18.46
N ASP A 36 12.52 -1.88 -19.55
CA ASP A 36 13.17 -2.68 -20.62
C ASP A 36 14.34 -1.91 -21.26
N ILE A 37 14.14 -0.65 -21.60
CA ILE A 37 15.19 0.21 -22.15
C ILE A 37 16.34 0.35 -21.14
N ARG A 38 16.06 0.64 -19.86
CA ARG A 38 17.09 0.74 -18.81
C ARG A 38 17.91 -0.55 -18.68
N GLY A 39 17.26 -1.70 -18.61
CA GLY A 39 17.92 -3.01 -18.53
C GLY A 39 18.72 -3.33 -19.80
N SER A 40 18.18 -3.01 -20.99
CA SER A 40 18.84 -3.21 -22.27
C SER A 40 20.06 -2.30 -22.47
N GLN A 41 20.03 -1.06 -22.01
CA GLN A 41 21.17 -0.15 -22.03
C GLN A 41 22.32 -0.66 -21.14
N ALA A 42 21.99 -1.10 -19.91
CA ALA A 42 22.99 -1.68 -19.01
C ALA A 42 23.61 -2.95 -19.59
N HIS A 43 22.79 -3.80 -20.25
CA HIS A 43 23.27 -5.00 -20.93
C HIS A 43 24.20 -4.64 -22.11
N ALA A 44 23.84 -3.68 -22.95
CA ALA A 44 24.69 -3.25 -24.09
C ALA A 44 26.05 -2.72 -23.63
N ARG A 45 26.07 -1.89 -22.58
CA ARG A 45 27.33 -1.38 -21.98
C ARG A 45 28.19 -2.51 -21.43
N MET A 46 27.57 -3.49 -20.76
CA MET A 46 28.28 -4.69 -20.27
C MET A 46 28.87 -5.50 -21.44
N LEU A 47 28.11 -5.74 -22.53
CA LEU A 47 28.62 -6.44 -23.71
C LEU A 47 29.83 -5.74 -24.31
N GLY A 48 29.81 -4.39 -24.37
CA GLY A 48 30.96 -3.58 -24.83
C GLY A 48 32.17 -3.71 -23.89
N ARG A 49 31.97 -3.62 -22.56
CA ARG A 49 33.06 -3.80 -21.57
C ARG A 49 33.70 -5.18 -21.65
N GLN A 50 32.88 -6.20 -21.91
CA GLN A 50 33.37 -7.60 -22.03
C GLN A 50 33.92 -7.95 -23.39
N GLY A 51 33.94 -7.02 -24.34
CA GLY A 51 34.46 -7.23 -25.70
C GLY A 51 33.61 -8.18 -26.56
N VAL A 52 32.36 -8.44 -26.17
CA VAL A 52 31.39 -9.22 -26.95
C VAL A 52 30.93 -8.43 -28.19
N ILE A 53 30.76 -7.14 -28.01
CA ILE A 53 30.58 -6.14 -29.08
C ILE A 53 31.61 -5.03 -28.91
N THR A 54 31.81 -4.20 -29.94
CA THR A 54 32.73 -3.08 -29.77
C THR A 54 32.15 -1.98 -28.88
N PRO A 55 32.99 -1.14 -28.26
CA PRO A 55 32.50 0.01 -27.50
C PRO A 55 31.62 0.96 -28.33
N ASP A 56 31.99 1.21 -29.61
CA ASP A 56 31.21 2.06 -30.50
C ASP A 56 29.82 1.45 -30.82
N GLU A 57 29.72 0.14 -30.97
CA GLU A 57 28.44 -0.55 -31.14
C GLU A 57 27.58 -0.49 -29.89
N ALA A 58 28.19 -0.62 -28.72
CA ALA A 58 27.47 -0.47 -27.43
C ALA A 58 26.89 0.95 -27.29
N GLU A 59 27.66 1.97 -27.62
CA GLU A 59 27.22 3.37 -27.60
C GLU A 59 26.10 3.63 -28.62
N GLN A 60 26.20 3.11 -29.83
CA GLN A 60 25.15 3.21 -30.84
C GLN A 60 23.84 2.58 -30.35
N ILE A 61 23.90 1.40 -29.70
CA ILE A 61 22.72 0.72 -29.13
C ILE A 61 22.10 1.59 -28.02
N VAL A 62 22.92 2.12 -27.11
CA VAL A 62 22.43 2.95 -26.00
C VAL A 62 21.74 4.21 -26.51
N ASN A 63 22.36 4.92 -27.45
CA ASN A 63 21.80 6.14 -28.06
C ASN A 63 20.54 5.83 -28.90
N GLY A 64 20.52 4.69 -29.59
CA GLY A 64 19.33 4.21 -30.31
C GLY A 64 18.16 3.89 -29.38
N LEU A 65 18.43 3.29 -28.24
CA LEU A 65 17.41 3.04 -27.21
C LEU A 65 16.86 4.34 -26.58
N ASP A 66 17.71 5.36 -26.40
CA ASP A 66 17.25 6.68 -25.96
C ASP A 66 16.32 7.33 -26.99
N ALA A 67 16.64 7.20 -28.30
CA ALA A 67 15.75 7.66 -29.36
C ALA A 67 14.40 6.93 -29.37
N VAL A 68 14.39 5.60 -29.19
CA VAL A 68 13.16 4.82 -29.04
C VAL A 68 12.35 5.30 -27.85
N LYS A 69 13.01 5.55 -26.71
CA LYS A 69 12.34 6.08 -25.49
C LYS A 69 11.67 7.42 -25.76
N GLN A 70 12.36 8.33 -26.41
CA GLN A 70 11.80 9.65 -26.78
C GLN A 70 10.60 9.53 -27.73
N GLU A 71 10.62 8.61 -28.69
CA GLU A 71 9.45 8.34 -29.54
C GLU A 71 8.25 7.85 -28.75
N ILE A 72 8.47 6.94 -27.77
CA ILE A 72 7.39 6.44 -26.90
C ILE A 72 6.81 7.58 -26.03
N GLU A 73 7.67 8.37 -25.40
CA GLU A 73 7.27 9.46 -24.50
C GLU A 73 6.58 10.61 -25.23
N SER A 74 6.95 10.88 -26.48
CA SER A 74 6.29 11.87 -27.32
C SER A 74 5.02 11.39 -28.00
N GLY A 75 4.70 10.08 -27.91
CA GLY A 75 3.56 9.47 -28.59
C GLY A 75 3.78 9.22 -30.08
N ALA A 76 5.00 9.39 -30.60
CA ALA A 76 5.35 9.13 -32.00
C ALA A 76 5.58 7.65 -32.30
N PHE A 77 5.85 6.84 -31.27
CA PHE A 77 6.11 5.41 -31.42
C PHE A 77 4.85 4.63 -31.83
N VAL A 78 4.99 3.81 -32.87
CA VAL A 78 3.89 2.97 -33.38
C VAL A 78 4.07 1.54 -32.88
N TRP A 79 3.22 1.14 -31.96
CA TRP A 79 3.14 -0.24 -31.46
C TRP A 79 2.58 -1.17 -32.54
N LYS A 80 3.29 -2.28 -32.79
CA LYS A 80 2.93 -3.27 -33.81
C LYS A 80 2.48 -4.57 -33.10
N PRO A 81 1.16 -4.91 -33.08
CA PRO A 81 0.68 -6.15 -32.43
C PRO A 81 1.33 -7.42 -32.97
N ALA A 82 1.73 -7.42 -34.24
CA ALA A 82 2.45 -8.54 -34.86
C ALA A 82 3.82 -8.82 -34.24
N LEU A 83 4.34 -7.94 -33.37
CA LEU A 83 5.61 -8.10 -32.66
C LEU A 83 5.41 -8.60 -31.20
N GLU A 84 4.23 -9.08 -30.86
CA GLU A 84 3.93 -9.88 -29.69
C GLU A 84 4.09 -9.18 -28.32
N ASP A 85 5.25 -8.54 -28.02
CA ASP A 85 5.55 -7.95 -26.71
C ASP A 85 6.26 -6.58 -26.82
N VAL A 86 6.39 -5.88 -25.70
CA VAL A 86 7.12 -4.61 -25.59
C VAL A 86 8.57 -4.75 -26.05
N HIS A 87 9.21 -5.84 -25.74
CA HIS A 87 10.63 -6.08 -26.01
C HIS A 87 10.91 -6.20 -27.51
N MET A 88 10.09 -6.99 -28.23
CA MET A 88 10.21 -7.12 -29.69
C MET A 88 9.91 -5.79 -30.42
N ASN A 89 8.94 -5.03 -29.93
CA ASN A 89 8.61 -3.72 -30.49
C ASN A 89 9.80 -2.76 -30.35
N ILE A 90 10.44 -2.70 -29.18
CA ILE A 90 11.61 -1.86 -28.91
C ILE A 90 12.81 -2.31 -29.75
N GLU A 91 13.11 -3.63 -29.78
CA GLU A 91 14.24 -4.20 -30.54
C GLU A 91 14.09 -3.98 -32.06
N ALA A 92 12.87 -4.17 -32.58
CA ALA A 92 12.59 -3.92 -34.00
C ALA A 92 12.79 -2.43 -34.34
N ARG A 93 12.27 -1.51 -33.51
CA ARG A 93 12.43 -0.08 -33.74
C ARG A 93 13.88 0.36 -33.62
N LEU A 94 14.61 -0.15 -32.63
CA LEU A 94 16.04 0.04 -32.51
C LEU A 94 16.79 -0.35 -33.82
N THR A 95 16.47 -1.53 -34.34
CA THR A 95 17.08 -2.03 -35.60
C THR A 95 16.70 -1.16 -36.78
N GLU A 96 15.49 -0.61 -36.84
CA GLU A 96 15.10 0.36 -37.88
C GLU A 96 15.95 1.67 -37.83
N ILE A 97 16.31 2.12 -36.60
CA ILE A 97 17.07 3.36 -36.39
C ILE A 97 18.56 3.17 -36.66
N ILE A 98 19.19 2.11 -36.12
CA ILE A 98 20.65 1.94 -36.13
C ILE A 98 21.14 0.80 -37.03
N GLY A 99 20.25 0.12 -37.77
CA GLY A 99 20.59 -0.97 -38.67
C GLY A 99 21.02 -2.26 -37.95
N ASP A 100 21.93 -3.01 -38.60
CA ASP A 100 22.32 -4.36 -38.11
C ASP A 100 23.01 -4.37 -36.74
N VAL A 101 23.54 -3.26 -36.26
CA VAL A 101 24.10 -3.12 -34.91
C VAL A 101 23.02 -3.37 -33.86
N GLY A 102 21.78 -2.96 -34.11
CA GLY A 102 20.65 -3.18 -33.21
C GLY A 102 20.38 -4.65 -32.93
N LYS A 103 20.62 -5.54 -33.88
CA LYS A 103 20.48 -6.99 -33.76
C LYS A 103 21.45 -7.61 -32.77
N LYS A 104 22.54 -6.94 -32.42
CA LYS A 104 23.54 -7.42 -31.45
C LYS A 104 23.08 -7.26 -29.99
N LEU A 105 22.07 -6.44 -29.74
CA LEU A 105 21.55 -6.23 -28.38
C LEU A 105 21.11 -7.53 -27.69
N HIS A 106 20.60 -8.51 -28.45
CA HIS A 106 20.10 -9.77 -27.88
C HIS A 106 21.20 -10.79 -27.53
N THR A 107 22.48 -10.47 -27.84
CA THR A 107 23.60 -11.39 -27.63
C THR A 107 23.75 -11.76 -26.16
N GLY A 108 23.84 -13.06 -25.88
CA GLY A 108 24.06 -13.59 -24.53
C GLY A 108 22.87 -13.53 -23.58
N ARG A 109 21.69 -13.10 -24.03
CA ARG A 109 20.46 -13.11 -23.23
C ARG A 109 19.33 -13.87 -23.90
N SER A 110 18.33 -14.25 -23.12
CA SER A 110 17.06 -14.79 -23.58
C SER A 110 15.93 -13.82 -23.26
N ARG A 111 14.79 -13.99 -23.92
CA ARG A 111 13.55 -13.30 -23.50
C ARG A 111 13.20 -13.63 -22.04
N ASN A 112 13.55 -14.82 -21.53
CA ASN A 112 13.22 -15.26 -20.18
C ASN A 112 13.90 -14.41 -19.10
N ASP A 113 15.21 -14.20 -19.17
CA ASP A 113 15.95 -13.36 -18.22
C ASP A 113 15.71 -11.85 -18.44
N GLN A 114 15.50 -11.43 -19.69
CA GLN A 114 15.12 -10.06 -20.04
C GLN A 114 13.78 -9.68 -19.39
N VAL A 115 12.72 -10.46 -19.60
CA VAL A 115 11.40 -10.22 -19.01
C VAL A 115 11.47 -10.22 -17.49
N GLY A 116 12.23 -11.14 -16.90
CA GLY A 116 12.44 -11.23 -15.47
C GLY A 116 13.06 -9.94 -14.90
N LEU A 117 14.12 -9.42 -15.54
CA LEU A 117 14.76 -8.17 -15.14
C LEU A 117 13.82 -6.98 -15.29
N THR A 118 13.19 -6.84 -16.47
CA THR A 118 12.29 -5.72 -16.77
C THR A 118 11.15 -5.64 -15.75
N PHE A 119 10.52 -6.77 -15.45
CA PHE A 119 9.41 -6.78 -14.50
C PHE A 119 9.84 -6.52 -13.06
N ARG A 120 11.01 -7.02 -12.64
CA ARG A 120 11.60 -6.69 -11.33
C ARG A 120 11.91 -5.20 -11.20
N LEU A 121 12.47 -4.59 -12.22
CA LEU A 121 12.73 -3.16 -12.27
C LEU A 121 11.43 -2.35 -12.11
N PHE A 122 10.38 -2.76 -12.84
CA PHE A 122 9.07 -2.13 -12.74
C PHE A 122 8.48 -2.26 -11.34
N VAL A 123 8.43 -3.47 -10.79
CA VAL A 123 7.92 -3.71 -9.43
C VAL A 123 8.72 -2.90 -8.41
N ALA A 124 10.05 -2.88 -8.47
CA ALA A 124 10.89 -2.10 -7.58
C ALA A 124 10.57 -0.60 -7.62
N ASP A 125 10.40 -0.04 -8.82
CA ASP A 125 10.04 1.36 -9.01
C ASP A 125 8.64 1.65 -8.44
N ARG A 126 7.66 0.77 -8.65
CA ARG A 126 6.29 0.94 -8.13
C ARG A 126 6.22 0.80 -6.62
N LEU A 127 6.96 -0.13 -6.02
CA LEU A 127 7.03 -0.27 -4.56
C LEU A 127 7.61 0.99 -3.89
N LYS A 128 8.57 1.67 -4.52
CA LYS A 128 9.07 2.97 -4.04
C LYS A 128 7.97 4.04 -4.08
N VAL A 129 7.14 4.05 -5.12
CA VAL A 129 5.99 4.96 -5.19
C VAL A 129 5.00 4.65 -4.06
N TRP A 130 4.67 3.37 -3.82
CA TRP A 130 3.79 2.99 -2.72
C TRP A 130 4.37 3.41 -1.36
N GLN A 131 5.68 3.27 -1.15
CA GLN A 131 6.35 3.75 0.07
C GLN A 131 6.18 5.26 0.27
N GLN A 132 6.42 6.04 -0.78
CA GLN A 132 6.27 7.50 -0.74
C GLN A 132 4.81 7.89 -0.42
N ARG A 133 3.83 7.25 -1.06
CA ARG A 133 2.40 7.47 -0.81
C ARG A 133 1.99 7.08 0.62
N ALA A 134 2.43 5.90 1.09
CA ALA A 134 2.12 5.43 2.44
C ALA A 134 2.78 6.30 3.52
N ALA A 135 4.01 6.76 3.30
CA ALA A 135 4.70 7.70 4.17
C ALA A 135 3.99 9.07 4.19
N HIS A 136 3.55 9.56 3.03
CA HIS A 136 2.75 10.80 2.96
C HIS A 136 1.43 10.67 3.71
N LEU A 137 0.69 9.58 3.52
CA LEU A 137 -0.54 9.33 4.28
C LEU A 137 -0.28 9.24 5.79
N CYS A 138 0.82 8.60 6.19
CA CYS A 138 1.24 8.58 7.59
C CYS A 138 1.50 10.00 8.13
N ALA A 139 2.18 10.85 7.35
CA ALA A 139 2.44 12.24 7.70
C ALA A 139 1.14 13.06 7.83
N THR A 140 0.19 12.89 6.91
CA THR A 140 -1.14 13.51 6.96
C THR A 140 -1.89 13.12 8.23
N LEU A 141 -1.91 11.82 8.58
CA LEU A 141 -2.53 11.33 9.82
C LEU A 141 -1.87 11.92 11.08
N VAL A 142 -0.54 12.03 11.09
CA VAL A 142 0.22 12.66 12.20
C VAL A 142 -0.11 14.14 12.30
N SER A 143 -0.24 14.85 11.18
CA SER A 143 -0.63 16.26 11.16
C SER A 143 -2.05 16.47 11.69
N CYS A 144 -3.01 15.65 11.25
CA CYS A 144 -4.38 15.68 11.79
C CYS A 144 -4.39 15.38 13.30
N ALA A 145 -3.63 14.39 13.75
CA ALA A 145 -3.53 14.03 15.17
C ALA A 145 -2.97 15.18 16.01
N ASP A 146 -1.94 15.87 15.52
CA ASP A 146 -1.32 17.00 16.23
C ASP A 146 -2.31 18.15 16.46
N GLY A 147 -3.21 18.40 15.51
CA GLY A 147 -4.26 19.40 15.62
C GLY A 147 -5.41 19.04 16.57
N HIS A 148 -5.49 17.77 17.04
CA HIS A 148 -6.65 17.24 17.76
C HIS A 148 -6.28 16.47 19.04
N GLN A 149 -5.20 16.88 19.75
CA GLN A 149 -4.70 16.17 20.92
C GLN A 149 -5.67 16.24 22.13
N ASP A 150 -6.41 17.34 22.26
CA ASP A 150 -7.37 17.58 23.35
C ASP A 150 -8.81 17.17 23.02
N ASP A 151 -9.09 16.83 21.77
CA ASP A 151 -10.39 16.41 21.32
C ASP A 151 -10.64 14.95 21.69
N ILE A 152 -11.81 14.66 22.24
CA ILE A 152 -12.20 13.32 22.72
C ILE A 152 -13.39 12.76 21.96
N LEU A 153 -13.40 11.44 21.80
CA LEU A 153 -14.51 10.70 21.21
C LEU A 153 -14.71 9.36 21.92
N PRO A 154 -15.87 8.71 21.71
CA PRO A 154 -16.08 7.35 22.21
C PRO A 154 -15.16 6.36 21.51
N GLY A 155 -14.25 5.72 22.24
CA GLY A 155 -13.59 4.50 21.78
C GLY A 155 -14.58 3.33 21.92
N CYS A 156 -14.66 2.51 20.87
CA CYS A 156 -15.62 1.40 20.80
C CYS A 156 -14.93 0.04 20.73
N THR A 157 -15.56 -0.95 21.36
CA THR A 157 -15.32 -2.38 21.12
C THR A 157 -16.66 -3.03 20.78
N HIS A 158 -16.69 -4.00 19.86
CA HIS A 158 -17.93 -4.63 19.39
C HIS A 158 -18.98 -3.62 18.84
N MET A 159 -18.53 -2.49 18.31
CA MET A 159 -19.36 -1.34 17.92
C MET A 159 -20.16 -0.72 19.10
N GLN A 160 -19.80 -1.06 20.32
CA GLN A 160 -20.40 -0.46 21.53
C GLN A 160 -19.43 0.56 22.13
N PRO A 161 -19.92 1.71 22.61
CA PRO A 161 -19.12 2.67 23.36
C PRO A 161 -18.46 1.98 24.56
N ALA A 162 -17.14 2.17 24.71
CA ALA A 162 -16.37 1.49 25.76
C ALA A 162 -15.68 2.48 26.70
N GLN A 163 -14.76 3.27 26.18
CA GLN A 163 -13.98 4.24 26.95
C GLN A 163 -13.71 5.50 26.12
N PRO A 164 -13.61 6.68 26.73
CA PRO A 164 -13.22 7.88 25.97
C PRO A 164 -11.75 7.78 25.58
N VAL A 165 -11.45 8.21 24.35
CA VAL A 165 -10.08 8.30 23.80
C VAL A 165 -9.88 9.67 23.16
N SER A 166 -8.63 10.11 22.97
CA SER A 166 -8.36 11.30 22.18
C SER A 166 -8.49 10.99 20.69
N LEU A 167 -8.98 11.94 19.91
CA LEU A 167 -9.04 11.84 18.45
C LEU A 167 -7.63 11.62 17.87
N ALA A 168 -6.65 12.32 18.42
CA ALA A 168 -5.25 12.12 18.05
C ALA A 168 -4.81 10.67 18.20
N HIS A 169 -5.10 10.05 19.33
CA HIS A 169 -4.75 8.63 19.57
C HIS A 169 -5.39 7.69 18.54
N HIS A 170 -6.64 7.93 18.21
CA HIS A 170 -7.37 7.14 17.20
C HIS A 170 -6.73 7.26 15.81
N LEU A 171 -6.40 8.49 15.38
CA LEU A 171 -5.75 8.73 14.09
C LEU A 171 -4.34 8.13 14.04
N LEU A 172 -3.58 8.23 15.14
CA LEU A 172 -2.25 7.64 15.24
C LEU A 172 -2.26 6.12 15.13
N ALA A 173 -3.34 5.44 15.52
CA ALA A 173 -3.44 3.99 15.31
C ALA A 173 -3.30 3.62 13.83
N TYR A 174 -3.90 4.39 12.93
CA TYR A 174 -3.73 4.22 11.47
C TYR A 174 -2.34 4.65 10.99
N ALA A 175 -1.78 5.73 11.52
CA ALA A 175 -0.41 6.13 11.18
C ALA A 175 0.61 5.01 11.49
N TRP A 176 0.45 4.32 12.63
CA TRP A 176 1.27 3.16 12.98
C TRP A 176 1.04 1.96 12.02
N MET A 177 -0.15 1.78 11.45
CA MET A 177 -0.40 0.75 10.45
C MET A 177 0.37 1.05 9.16
N PHE A 178 0.29 2.29 8.62
CA PHE A 178 1.00 2.67 7.40
C PHE A 178 2.51 2.72 7.58
N ARG A 179 3.02 3.06 8.77
CA ARG A 179 4.43 2.89 9.10
C ARG A 179 4.88 1.43 8.94
N ARG A 180 4.09 0.48 9.46
CA ARG A 180 4.39 -0.96 9.28
C ARG A 180 4.31 -1.40 7.82
N ASP A 181 3.42 -0.79 7.03
CA ASP A 181 3.34 -1.07 5.60
C ASP A 181 4.59 -0.60 4.86
N CYS A 182 5.11 0.59 5.17
CA CYS A 182 6.39 1.05 4.64
C CYS A 182 7.54 0.07 4.98
N MET A 183 7.61 -0.40 6.23
CA MET A 183 8.63 -1.40 6.62
C MET A 183 8.48 -2.71 5.85
N ARG A 184 7.24 -3.14 5.59
CA ARG A 184 6.95 -4.34 4.79
C ARG A 184 7.44 -4.17 3.35
N LEU A 185 7.22 -2.99 2.76
CA LEU A 185 7.73 -2.65 1.43
C LEU A 185 9.27 -2.60 1.39
N ASP A 186 9.93 -2.11 2.45
CA ASP A 186 11.40 -2.17 2.58
C ASP A 186 11.91 -3.61 2.50
N ASP A 187 11.23 -4.53 3.17
CA ASP A 187 11.62 -5.94 3.17
C ASP A 187 11.40 -6.62 1.82
N VAL A 188 10.31 -6.31 1.13
CA VAL A 188 10.03 -6.82 -0.23
C VAL A 188 11.10 -6.32 -1.20
N LEU A 189 11.46 -5.03 -1.15
CA LEU A 189 12.46 -4.43 -2.04
C LEU A 189 13.81 -5.14 -1.99
N LYS A 190 14.24 -5.68 -0.84
CA LYS A 190 15.49 -6.46 -0.72
C LYS A 190 15.50 -7.69 -1.63
N ARG A 191 14.36 -8.35 -1.81
CA ARG A 191 14.22 -9.55 -2.64
C ARG A 191 13.85 -9.25 -4.09
N VAL A 192 13.18 -8.13 -4.33
CA VAL A 192 12.91 -7.66 -5.71
C VAL A 192 14.21 -7.30 -6.43
N ARG A 193 15.17 -6.67 -5.72
CA ARG A 193 16.40 -6.12 -6.30
C ARG A 193 17.51 -7.16 -6.46
N ILE A 194 17.16 -8.33 -6.99
CA ILE A 194 18.10 -9.39 -7.38
C ILE A 194 17.94 -9.62 -8.89
N SER A 195 19.02 -9.44 -9.65
CA SER A 195 18.98 -9.49 -11.11
C SER A 195 19.01 -10.93 -11.63
N PRO A 196 18.07 -11.31 -12.52
CA PRO A 196 18.10 -12.60 -13.21
C PRO A 196 18.97 -12.57 -14.47
N LEU A 197 19.43 -11.40 -14.93
CA LEU A 197 20.14 -11.27 -16.20
C LEU A 197 21.48 -12.00 -16.18
N GLY A 198 21.79 -12.72 -17.26
CA GLY A 198 22.91 -13.65 -17.35
C GLY A 198 22.50 -15.10 -17.22
N SER A 199 21.25 -15.37 -16.82
CA SER A 199 20.66 -16.73 -16.77
C SER A 199 20.31 -17.26 -18.16
N ALA A 200 20.21 -16.39 -19.15
CA ALA A 200 19.73 -16.69 -20.49
C ALA A 200 18.36 -17.42 -20.44
N ALA A 201 18.19 -18.49 -21.19
CA ALA A 201 16.92 -19.26 -21.15
C ALA A 201 16.71 -19.97 -19.80
N LEU A 202 17.76 -20.60 -19.26
CA LEU A 202 17.74 -21.35 -17.99
C LEU A 202 19.12 -21.86 -17.52
N ALA A 203 20.12 -21.93 -18.41
CA ALA A 203 21.37 -22.65 -18.17
C ALA A 203 22.60 -21.72 -18.14
N GLY A 204 22.37 -20.41 -18.14
CA GLY A 204 23.43 -19.43 -18.34
C GLY A 204 23.86 -19.35 -19.81
N THR A 205 25.05 -18.80 -20.07
CA THR A 205 25.57 -18.55 -21.42
C THR A 205 27.05 -18.89 -21.51
N THR A 206 27.53 -19.14 -22.72
CA THR A 206 28.97 -19.35 -23.02
C THR A 206 29.72 -18.04 -23.27
N TYR A 207 29.01 -16.90 -23.36
CA TYR A 207 29.64 -15.59 -23.48
C TYR A 207 30.26 -15.15 -22.14
N PRO A 208 31.38 -14.39 -22.16
CA PRO A 208 32.03 -13.91 -20.96
C PRO A 208 31.26 -12.69 -20.37
N LEU A 209 30.01 -12.88 -19.96
CA LEU A 209 29.20 -11.81 -19.40
C LEU A 209 29.64 -11.48 -17.97
N ASP A 210 29.34 -10.24 -17.57
CA ASP A 210 29.43 -9.75 -16.18
C ASP A 210 28.05 -9.32 -15.68
N PRO A 211 27.20 -10.26 -15.22
CA PRO A 211 25.86 -9.95 -14.73
C PRO A 211 25.83 -9.02 -13.53
N GLN A 212 26.88 -9.05 -12.66
CA GLN A 212 26.95 -8.20 -11.49
C GLN A 212 27.07 -6.72 -11.92
N SER A 213 27.87 -6.41 -12.93
CA SER A 213 27.97 -5.03 -13.42
C SER A 213 26.67 -4.48 -13.98
N VAL A 214 25.79 -5.34 -14.51
CA VAL A 214 24.43 -4.94 -14.92
C VAL A 214 23.55 -4.70 -13.71
N ALA A 215 23.59 -5.58 -12.72
CA ALA A 215 22.84 -5.42 -11.46
C ALA A 215 23.19 -4.08 -10.78
N ASP A 216 24.49 -3.79 -10.64
CA ASP A 216 25.01 -2.56 -10.05
C ASP A 216 24.50 -1.32 -10.81
N GLU A 217 24.57 -1.34 -12.15
CA GLU A 217 24.17 -0.22 -12.99
C GLU A 217 22.67 0.09 -12.92
N VAL A 218 21.82 -0.93 -12.77
CA VAL A 218 20.38 -0.74 -12.62
C VAL A 218 19.94 -0.52 -11.16
N GLY A 219 20.88 -0.51 -10.20
CA GLY A 219 20.66 -0.26 -8.79
C GLY A 219 20.08 -1.46 -8.04
N PHE A 220 20.43 -2.69 -8.46
CA PHE A 220 20.07 -3.92 -7.77
C PHE A 220 21.20 -4.37 -6.84
N ASP A 221 20.83 -5.15 -5.82
CA ASP A 221 21.74 -5.54 -4.72
C ASP A 221 22.61 -6.77 -5.05
N GLY A 222 22.31 -7.48 -6.13
CA GLY A 222 23.06 -8.66 -6.55
C GLY A 222 22.39 -9.43 -7.70
N ILE A 223 22.88 -10.63 -7.92
CA ILE A 223 22.41 -11.56 -8.96
C ILE A 223 21.89 -12.86 -8.32
N TYR A 224 21.10 -13.63 -9.07
CA TYR A 224 20.61 -14.94 -8.63
C TYR A 224 21.74 -15.96 -8.48
N GLY A 225 21.62 -16.80 -7.45
CA GLY A 225 22.54 -17.92 -7.23
C GLY A 225 22.34 -19.13 -8.16
N ASN A 226 21.20 -19.20 -8.87
CA ASN A 226 20.89 -20.29 -9.79
C ASN A 226 20.06 -19.76 -10.98
N SER A 227 20.48 -20.07 -12.20
CA SER A 227 19.88 -19.57 -13.42
C SER A 227 18.49 -20.16 -13.73
N MET A 228 18.18 -21.37 -13.28
CA MET A 228 16.85 -21.96 -13.44
C MET A 228 15.84 -21.30 -12.50
N ASP A 229 16.25 -21.02 -11.27
CA ASP A 229 15.47 -20.28 -10.29
C ASP A 229 15.21 -18.84 -10.78
N ALA A 230 16.24 -18.17 -11.27
CA ALA A 230 16.19 -16.79 -11.74
C ALA A 230 15.11 -16.50 -12.79
N VAL A 231 14.90 -17.44 -13.74
CA VAL A 231 13.90 -17.30 -14.81
C VAL A 231 12.51 -17.84 -14.41
N SER A 232 12.43 -18.59 -13.31
CA SER A 232 11.20 -19.19 -12.78
C SER A 232 10.54 -18.31 -11.70
N ASP A 233 11.34 -17.65 -10.87
CA ASP A 233 10.88 -16.96 -9.66
C ASP A 233 9.90 -15.81 -9.96
N ARG A 234 8.80 -15.81 -9.22
CA ARG A 234 7.81 -14.74 -9.11
C ARG A 234 7.41 -14.45 -7.66
N ASP A 235 8.19 -14.93 -6.68
CA ASP A 235 7.93 -14.66 -5.27
C ASP A 235 7.88 -13.16 -4.99
N PHE A 236 8.71 -12.38 -5.69
CA PHE A 236 8.72 -10.92 -5.60
C PHE A 236 7.37 -10.28 -5.97
N VAL A 237 6.61 -10.88 -6.90
CA VAL A 237 5.25 -10.43 -7.27
C VAL A 237 4.26 -10.80 -6.17
N LEU A 238 4.36 -12.04 -5.64
CA LEU A 238 3.52 -12.51 -4.54
C LEU A 238 3.71 -11.63 -3.31
N GLU A 239 4.95 -11.32 -2.94
CA GLU A 239 5.26 -10.45 -1.80
C GLU A 239 4.77 -9.02 -2.01
N ALA A 240 4.93 -8.47 -3.21
CA ALA A 240 4.44 -7.14 -3.56
C ALA A 240 2.90 -7.07 -3.48
N LEU A 241 2.19 -8.05 -4.05
CA LEU A 241 0.74 -8.15 -3.97
C LEU A 241 0.24 -8.38 -2.54
N PHE A 242 0.96 -9.15 -1.72
CA PHE A 242 0.66 -9.31 -0.30
C PHE A 242 0.82 -7.98 0.46
N ALA A 243 1.91 -7.25 0.23
CA ALA A 243 2.12 -5.93 0.83
C ALA A 243 1.01 -4.95 0.42
N GLY A 244 0.66 -4.91 -0.87
CA GLY A 244 -0.48 -4.14 -1.40
C GLY A 244 -1.80 -4.54 -0.76
N SER A 245 -2.03 -5.83 -0.52
CA SER A 245 -3.22 -6.35 0.16
C SER A 245 -3.29 -5.88 1.62
N CYS A 246 -2.16 -5.82 2.33
CA CYS A 246 -2.11 -5.26 3.70
C CYS A 246 -2.46 -3.77 3.71
N ILE A 247 -1.88 -3.00 2.78
CA ILE A 247 -2.19 -1.56 2.63
C ILE A 247 -3.69 -1.37 2.40
N MET A 248 -4.27 -2.11 1.47
CA MET A 248 -5.71 -2.01 1.17
C MET A 248 -6.59 -2.45 2.34
N ALA A 249 -6.17 -3.43 3.14
CA ALA A 249 -6.87 -3.81 4.37
C ALA A 249 -6.92 -2.66 5.38
N HIS A 250 -5.79 -1.95 5.57
CA HIS A 250 -5.73 -0.79 6.47
C HIS A 250 -6.57 0.37 5.94
N LEU A 251 -6.49 0.66 4.64
CA LEU A 251 -7.34 1.67 3.99
C LEU A 251 -8.82 1.32 4.12
N SER A 252 -9.20 0.06 3.90
CA SER A 252 -10.59 -0.41 4.02
C SER A 252 -11.15 -0.17 5.42
N ARG A 253 -10.36 -0.42 6.47
CA ARG A 253 -10.77 -0.16 7.85
C ARG A 253 -10.95 1.33 8.12
N LEU A 254 -10.03 2.16 7.66
CA LEU A 254 -10.16 3.62 7.79
C LEU A 254 -11.38 4.14 7.01
N CYS A 255 -11.62 3.63 5.81
CA CYS A 255 -12.81 3.95 5.03
C CYS A 255 -14.10 3.60 5.77
N GLU A 256 -14.15 2.41 6.39
CA GLU A 256 -15.32 1.97 7.17
C GLU A 256 -15.65 2.97 8.27
N GLU A 257 -14.66 3.40 9.05
CA GLU A 257 -14.88 4.38 10.11
C GLU A 257 -15.31 5.74 9.56
N LEU A 258 -14.68 6.23 8.47
CA LEU A 258 -15.08 7.49 7.85
C LEU A 258 -16.52 7.45 7.31
N ILE A 259 -16.95 6.32 6.74
CA ILE A 259 -18.34 6.10 6.28
C ILE A 259 -19.30 6.15 7.46
N ILE A 260 -18.98 5.44 8.56
CA ILE A 260 -19.78 5.45 9.79
C ILE A 260 -19.82 6.86 10.38
N TRP A 261 -18.68 7.52 10.49
CA TRP A 261 -18.57 8.86 11.08
C TRP A 261 -19.25 9.96 10.25
N ALA A 262 -19.28 9.80 8.93
CA ALA A 262 -19.98 10.72 8.03
C ALA A 262 -21.50 10.56 8.08
N ASN A 263 -22.01 9.41 8.57
CA ASN A 263 -23.46 9.18 8.70
C ASN A 263 -24.05 10.18 9.72
N PRO A 264 -25.20 10.82 9.42
CA PRO A 264 -25.83 11.79 10.32
C PRO A 264 -26.14 11.28 11.73
N ALA A 265 -26.29 9.95 11.92
CA ALA A 265 -26.50 9.34 13.26
C ALA A 265 -25.29 9.51 14.17
N PHE A 266 -24.07 9.54 13.60
CA PHE A 266 -22.82 9.87 14.29
C PHE A 266 -22.46 11.35 14.07
N GLY A 267 -22.28 11.73 12.80
CA GLY A 267 -21.98 13.09 12.37
C GLY A 267 -20.64 13.59 12.92
N PHE A 268 -19.67 12.69 13.10
CA PHE A 268 -18.35 13.00 13.65
C PHE A 268 -17.42 13.66 12.64
N VAL A 269 -17.66 13.43 11.35
CA VAL A 269 -16.89 14.06 10.27
C VAL A 269 -17.81 14.60 9.19
N GLN A 270 -17.29 15.58 8.45
CA GLN A 270 -17.88 16.09 7.24
C GLN A 270 -16.83 16.01 6.12
N LEU A 271 -17.14 15.21 5.10
CA LEU A 271 -16.34 15.13 3.89
C LEU A 271 -16.49 16.40 3.07
N SER A 272 -15.42 16.85 2.41
CA SER A 272 -15.48 17.96 1.46
C SER A 272 -16.30 17.59 0.23
N ASP A 273 -16.73 18.60 -0.51
CA ASP A 273 -17.50 18.39 -1.76
C ASP A 273 -16.67 17.66 -2.82
N GLY A 274 -15.35 17.87 -2.83
CA GLY A 274 -14.42 17.22 -3.76
C GLY A 274 -14.29 15.71 -3.56
N TYR A 275 -14.64 15.19 -2.37
CA TYR A 275 -14.57 13.77 -2.01
C TYR A 275 -15.94 13.16 -1.70
N SER A 276 -17.01 13.81 -2.18
CA SER A 276 -18.38 13.36 -2.00
C SER A 276 -19.14 13.40 -3.30
N THR A 277 -20.20 12.60 -3.42
CA THR A 277 -21.14 12.75 -4.55
C THR A 277 -22.55 13.04 -4.04
N GLY A 278 -23.36 13.63 -4.92
CA GLY A 278 -24.76 13.91 -4.65
C GLY A 278 -25.69 12.80 -5.11
N SER A 279 -26.98 13.02 -4.91
CA SER A 279 -28.03 12.16 -5.45
C SER A 279 -28.79 12.92 -6.54
N SER A 280 -29.11 12.26 -7.65
CA SER A 280 -29.90 12.84 -8.75
C SER A 280 -31.34 13.11 -8.37
N ILE A 281 -31.84 12.50 -7.29
CA ILE A 281 -33.24 12.61 -6.83
C ILE A 281 -33.37 13.25 -5.44
N MET A 282 -32.31 13.20 -4.62
CA MET A 282 -32.33 13.70 -3.24
C MET A 282 -31.31 14.83 -3.06
N PRO A 283 -31.70 16.11 -3.22
CA PRO A 283 -30.76 17.24 -3.28
C PRO A 283 -29.97 17.48 -1.97
N GLN A 284 -30.45 16.96 -0.85
CA GLN A 284 -29.78 17.06 0.46
C GLN A 284 -28.73 15.99 0.69
N LYS A 285 -28.66 14.93 -0.15
CA LYS A 285 -27.83 13.76 0.09
C LYS A 285 -26.39 13.95 -0.38
N LYS A 286 -25.45 13.73 0.50
CA LYS A 286 -24.02 13.59 0.22
C LYS A 286 -23.57 12.17 0.56
N ASN A 287 -22.90 11.52 -0.38
CA ASN A 287 -22.45 10.14 -0.24
C ASN A 287 -20.93 10.10 -0.06
N PRO A 288 -20.39 9.21 0.79
CA PRO A 288 -18.94 9.00 0.95
C PRO A 288 -18.39 8.03 -0.12
N ASP A 289 -18.74 8.25 -1.39
CA ASP A 289 -18.49 7.28 -2.49
C ASP A 289 -17.02 6.93 -2.65
N VAL A 290 -16.11 7.88 -2.42
CA VAL A 290 -14.67 7.63 -2.53
C VAL A 290 -14.23 6.59 -1.50
N ALA A 291 -14.67 6.74 -0.25
CA ALA A 291 -14.38 5.78 0.82
C ALA A 291 -15.05 4.42 0.54
N GLU A 292 -16.30 4.42 0.09
CA GLU A 292 -17.02 3.17 -0.24
C GLU A 292 -16.35 2.42 -1.38
N LEU A 293 -15.98 3.11 -2.45
CA LEU A 293 -15.33 2.50 -3.61
C LEU A 293 -13.92 2.00 -3.26
N MET A 294 -13.16 2.74 -2.45
CA MET A 294 -11.84 2.33 -1.97
C MET A 294 -11.95 1.04 -1.13
N ARG A 295 -12.91 0.97 -0.20
CA ARG A 295 -13.25 -0.24 0.55
C ARG A 295 -13.57 -1.41 -0.39
N GLY A 296 -14.40 -1.19 -1.42
CA GLY A 296 -14.76 -2.20 -2.41
C GLY A 296 -13.57 -2.67 -3.27
N LYS A 297 -12.68 -1.76 -3.67
CA LYS A 297 -11.47 -2.06 -4.48
C LYS A 297 -10.45 -2.94 -3.76
N THR A 298 -10.51 -3.06 -2.44
CA THR A 298 -9.68 -4.01 -1.67
C THR A 298 -9.81 -5.43 -2.23
N GLY A 299 -11.02 -5.84 -2.62
CA GLY A 299 -11.26 -7.16 -3.22
C GLY A 299 -10.53 -7.40 -4.54
N ARG A 300 -10.25 -6.35 -5.32
CA ARG A 300 -9.47 -6.47 -6.57
C ARG A 300 -8.02 -6.86 -6.28
N VAL A 301 -7.39 -6.19 -5.32
CA VAL A 301 -5.99 -6.48 -4.94
C VAL A 301 -5.86 -7.87 -4.33
N TYR A 302 -6.84 -8.28 -3.50
CA TYR A 302 -6.90 -9.66 -2.99
C TYR A 302 -7.07 -10.68 -4.12
N GLY A 303 -7.92 -10.38 -5.10
CA GLY A 303 -8.11 -11.21 -6.29
C GLY A 303 -6.82 -11.38 -7.09
N SER A 304 -6.05 -10.30 -7.27
CA SER A 304 -4.75 -10.32 -7.94
C SER A 304 -3.73 -11.20 -7.20
N LEU A 305 -3.67 -11.12 -5.86
CA LEU A 305 -2.81 -11.99 -5.04
C LEU A 305 -3.23 -13.46 -5.16
N MET A 306 -4.52 -13.75 -5.06
CA MET A 306 -5.02 -15.14 -5.20
C MET A 306 -4.81 -15.69 -6.61
N GLY A 307 -4.98 -14.86 -7.64
CA GLY A 307 -4.67 -15.20 -9.03
C GLY A 307 -3.20 -15.61 -9.18
N MET A 308 -2.28 -14.77 -8.66
CA MET A 308 -0.85 -15.03 -8.74
C MET A 308 -0.42 -16.29 -7.99
N LEU A 309 -0.94 -16.52 -6.79
CA LEU A 309 -0.73 -17.77 -6.04
C LEU A 309 -1.20 -18.98 -6.83
N THR A 310 -2.32 -18.85 -7.54
CA THR A 310 -2.89 -19.92 -8.37
C THR A 310 -2.05 -20.17 -9.60
N ILE A 311 -1.51 -19.14 -10.25
CA ILE A 311 -0.59 -19.28 -11.39
C ILE A 311 0.66 -20.05 -10.97
N MET A 312 1.28 -19.66 -9.87
CA MET A 312 2.56 -20.25 -9.43
C MET A 312 2.46 -21.71 -8.98
N LYS A 313 1.33 -22.11 -8.40
CA LYS A 313 1.19 -23.47 -7.91
C LYS A 313 1.34 -24.52 -9.03
N GLY A 314 2.18 -25.51 -8.80
CA GLY A 314 2.29 -26.68 -9.68
C GLY A 314 2.95 -26.43 -11.04
N LEU A 315 3.51 -25.25 -11.31
CA LEU A 315 4.34 -25.03 -12.49
C LEU A 315 5.65 -25.81 -12.37
N PRO A 316 6.10 -26.48 -13.44
CA PRO A 316 7.45 -27.03 -13.48
C PRO A 316 8.48 -25.91 -13.53
N MET A 317 9.73 -26.30 -13.20
CA MET A 317 10.83 -25.35 -13.25
C MET A 317 11.03 -24.74 -14.62
N THR A 318 11.53 -23.61 -14.58
CA THR A 318 11.91 -22.54 -15.47
C THR A 318 10.71 -21.77 -16.01
N TYR A 319 10.77 -21.27 -17.23
CA TYR A 319 9.71 -20.44 -17.79
C TYR A 319 8.65 -21.31 -18.48
N ASN A 320 7.41 -21.08 -18.08
CA ASN A 320 6.21 -21.55 -18.79
C ASN A 320 5.38 -20.32 -19.16
N ARG A 321 4.62 -20.38 -20.24
CA ARG A 321 3.86 -19.22 -20.73
C ARG A 321 2.79 -18.73 -19.74
N ASP A 322 2.37 -19.56 -18.80
CA ASP A 322 1.54 -19.20 -17.65
C ASP A 322 2.10 -17.96 -16.90
N LEU A 323 3.42 -17.81 -16.84
CA LEU A 323 4.09 -16.67 -16.23
C LEU A 323 3.89 -15.33 -16.98
N GLN A 324 3.26 -15.33 -18.15
CA GLN A 324 2.84 -14.10 -18.82
C GLN A 324 1.70 -13.42 -18.05
N GLU A 325 0.87 -14.20 -17.35
CA GLU A 325 -0.26 -13.73 -16.54
C GLU A 325 0.17 -13.03 -15.22
N ASP A 326 1.46 -12.98 -14.92
CA ASP A 326 2.01 -12.32 -13.72
C ASP A 326 1.83 -10.79 -13.74
N LYS A 327 1.68 -10.17 -14.92
CA LYS A 327 1.73 -8.72 -15.10
C LYS A 327 0.38 -8.04 -14.92
N GLU A 328 -0.68 -8.52 -15.57
CA GLU A 328 -1.98 -7.83 -15.57
C GLU A 328 -2.53 -7.65 -14.15
N GLY A 329 -2.47 -8.71 -13.32
CA GLY A 329 -2.90 -8.65 -11.93
C GLY A 329 -2.09 -7.66 -11.11
N PHE A 330 -0.77 -7.58 -11.32
CA PHE A 330 0.08 -6.62 -10.62
C PHE A 330 -0.17 -5.18 -11.10
N LEU A 331 -0.29 -4.94 -12.41
CA LEU A 331 -0.58 -3.63 -12.98
C LEU A 331 -1.92 -3.06 -12.49
N ASP A 332 -2.94 -3.92 -12.36
CA ASP A 332 -4.24 -3.52 -11.82
C ASP A 332 -4.18 -3.21 -10.33
N ALA A 333 -3.48 -4.05 -9.56
CA ALA A 333 -3.25 -3.84 -8.14
C ALA A 333 -2.43 -2.55 -7.90
N ASP A 334 -1.40 -2.31 -8.70
CA ASP A 334 -0.56 -1.10 -8.62
C ASP A 334 -1.38 0.18 -8.79
N ARG A 335 -2.16 0.27 -9.88
CA ARG A 335 -3.04 1.42 -10.09
C ARG A 335 -4.03 1.63 -8.95
N THR A 336 -4.53 0.53 -8.40
CA THR A 336 -5.51 0.57 -7.30
C THR A 336 -4.88 1.06 -6.01
N VAL A 337 -3.72 0.52 -5.62
CA VAL A 337 -3.02 0.89 -4.38
C VAL A 337 -2.53 2.34 -4.43
N ASP A 338 -1.85 2.74 -5.52
CA ASP A 338 -1.33 4.11 -5.70
C ASP A 338 -2.45 5.15 -5.61
N ALA A 339 -3.54 4.97 -6.39
CA ALA A 339 -4.66 5.88 -6.37
C ALA A 339 -5.36 5.92 -5.01
N SER A 340 -5.52 4.77 -4.34
CA SER A 340 -6.18 4.71 -3.03
C SER A 340 -5.39 5.44 -1.94
N LEU A 341 -4.07 5.25 -1.88
CA LEU A 341 -3.21 5.96 -0.94
C LEU A 341 -3.24 7.48 -1.15
N MET A 342 -3.15 7.91 -2.42
CA MET A 342 -3.20 9.33 -2.79
C MET A 342 -4.54 9.96 -2.42
N LEU A 343 -5.66 9.32 -2.78
CA LEU A 343 -7.00 9.84 -2.51
C LEU A 343 -7.32 9.86 -1.01
N MET A 344 -6.86 8.87 -0.23
CA MET A 344 -7.08 8.87 1.22
C MET A 344 -6.34 10.03 1.89
N ALA A 345 -5.10 10.32 1.52
CA ALA A 345 -4.36 11.45 2.05
C ALA A 345 -5.09 12.78 1.76
N GLY A 346 -5.45 13.04 0.50
CA GLY A 346 -6.16 14.26 0.14
C GLY A 346 -7.55 14.37 0.79
N MET A 347 -8.27 13.26 0.96
CA MET A 347 -9.55 13.24 1.66
C MET A 347 -9.41 13.64 3.13
N LEU A 348 -8.35 13.18 3.82
CA LEU A 348 -8.08 13.54 5.21
C LEU A 348 -7.62 14.98 5.36
N GLU A 349 -6.88 15.54 4.40
CA GLU A 349 -6.44 16.95 4.41
C GLU A 349 -7.62 17.93 4.33
N GLU A 350 -8.70 17.54 3.66
CA GLU A 350 -9.92 18.36 3.50
C GLU A 350 -11.05 17.97 4.47
N LEU A 351 -10.83 16.95 5.33
CA LEU A 351 -11.84 16.45 6.25
C LEU A 351 -12.08 17.42 7.41
N THR A 352 -13.35 17.69 7.71
CA THR A 352 -13.72 18.45 8.92
C THR A 352 -14.13 17.51 10.04
N PHE A 353 -13.40 17.53 11.15
CA PHE A 353 -13.77 16.80 12.37
C PHE A 353 -14.77 17.64 13.20
N ARG A 354 -15.89 17.02 13.57
CA ARG A 354 -16.94 17.64 14.39
C ARG A 354 -16.72 17.27 15.86
N THR A 355 -15.70 17.88 16.44
CA THR A 355 -15.21 17.55 17.79
C THR A 355 -16.25 17.83 18.89
N ASP A 356 -17.14 18.79 18.65
CA ASP A 356 -18.33 19.08 19.46
C ASP A 356 -19.24 17.84 19.58
N ARG A 357 -19.53 17.20 18.45
CA ARG A 357 -20.38 16.00 18.40
C ARG A 357 -19.67 14.76 18.97
N MET A 358 -18.39 14.63 18.70
CA MET A 358 -17.57 13.55 19.26
C MET A 358 -17.56 13.62 20.78
N ARG A 359 -17.33 14.80 21.37
CA ARG A 359 -17.34 15.02 22.81
C ARG A 359 -18.74 14.76 23.41
N ALA A 360 -19.80 15.27 22.79
CA ALA A 360 -21.17 15.05 23.24
C ALA A 360 -21.56 13.56 23.23
N ALA A 361 -21.01 12.78 22.31
CA ALA A 361 -21.26 11.33 22.23
C ALA A 361 -20.61 10.55 23.39
N CYS A 362 -19.56 11.08 24.04
CA CYS A 362 -18.96 10.46 25.23
C CYS A 362 -19.92 10.36 26.41
N ALA A 363 -20.91 11.25 26.50
CA ALA A 363 -21.94 11.21 27.55
C ALA A 363 -22.97 10.06 27.39
N ARG A 364 -22.86 9.27 26.33
CA ARG A 364 -23.78 8.15 26.06
C ARG A 364 -23.09 6.81 26.35
N GLY A 365 -23.70 5.97 27.18
CA GLY A 365 -23.23 4.59 27.44
C GLY A 365 -22.24 4.46 28.58
N PHE A 366 -22.18 5.43 29.50
CA PHE A 366 -21.41 5.34 30.74
C PHE A 366 -19.92 5.06 30.56
N LEU A 367 -19.29 5.73 29.59
CA LEU A 367 -17.88 5.51 29.22
C LEU A 367 -16.91 5.79 30.39
N ASN A 368 -17.36 6.51 31.41
CA ASN A 368 -16.64 6.82 32.64
C ASN A 368 -16.89 5.79 33.79
N ALA A 369 -17.61 4.71 33.53
CA ALA A 369 -17.89 3.71 34.56
C ALA A 369 -16.60 3.06 35.11
N THR A 370 -15.63 2.74 34.25
CA THR A 370 -14.34 2.20 34.65
C THR A 370 -13.60 3.16 35.61
N GLU A 371 -13.77 4.47 35.42
CA GLU A 371 -13.16 5.49 36.27
C GLU A 371 -13.68 5.44 37.70
N LEU A 372 -14.97 5.16 37.87
CA LEU A 372 -15.58 4.97 39.20
C LEU A 372 -15.05 3.70 39.88
N ALA A 373 -14.92 2.62 39.13
CA ALA A 373 -14.36 1.37 39.67
C ALA A 373 -12.90 1.56 40.12
N ASP A 374 -12.05 2.20 39.27
CA ASP A 374 -10.66 2.48 39.59
C ASP A 374 -10.51 3.46 40.77
N TYR A 375 -11.41 4.46 40.86
CA TYR A 375 -11.48 5.36 42.01
C TYR A 375 -11.73 4.61 43.30
N LEU A 376 -12.70 3.68 43.32
CA LEU A 376 -13.02 2.87 44.48
C LEU A 376 -11.87 1.95 44.86
N VAL A 377 -11.15 1.39 43.87
CA VAL A 377 -9.94 0.60 44.14
C VAL A 377 -8.87 1.48 44.78
N GLY A 378 -8.71 2.72 44.33
CA GLY A 378 -7.83 3.70 44.97
C GLY A 378 -8.21 4.04 46.41
N LYS A 379 -9.48 3.90 46.76
CA LYS A 379 -10.00 4.05 48.13
C LYS A 379 -9.93 2.74 48.94
N GLY A 380 -9.28 1.69 48.41
CA GLY A 380 -9.01 0.43 49.10
C GLY A 380 -10.08 -0.67 48.90
N LEU A 381 -11.00 -0.51 47.94
CA LEU A 381 -11.98 -1.55 47.64
C LEU A 381 -11.35 -2.58 46.67
N PRO A 382 -11.50 -3.91 46.90
CA PRO A 382 -11.07 -4.89 45.90
C PRO A 382 -11.79 -4.69 44.58
N PHE A 383 -11.08 -4.88 43.46
CA PHE A 383 -11.58 -4.56 42.11
C PHE A 383 -12.97 -5.21 41.82
N ARG A 384 -13.19 -6.47 42.20
CA ARG A 384 -14.47 -7.13 41.95
C ARG A 384 -15.63 -6.45 42.70
N GLU A 385 -15.37 -5.98 43.91
CA GLU A 385 -16.37 -5.26 44.70
C GLU A 385 -16.59 -3.86 44.10
N ALA A 386 -15.52 -3.17 43.74
CA ALA A 386 -15.59 -1.89 43.03
C ALA A 386 -16.39 -1.98 41.73
N HIS A 387 -16.19 -3.03 40.96
CA HIS A 387 -16.97 -3.31 39.75
C HIS A 387 -18.45 -3.53 40.04
N HIS A 388 -18.79 -4.23 41.13
CA HIS A 388 -20.18 -4.44 41.57
C HIS A 388 -20.85 -3.13 41.98
N VAL A 389 -20.18 -2.31 42.79
CA VAL A 389 -20.67 -0.99 43.20
C VAL A 389 -20.90 -0.10 41.99
N THR A 390 -19.94 -0.08 41.07
CA THR A 390 -20.05 0.67 39.79
C THR A 390 -21.24 0.18 38.96
N GLY A 391 -21.45 -1.12 38.85
CA GLY A 391 -22.62 -1.69 38.17
C GLY A 391 -23.95 -1.22 38.76
N HIS A 392 -24.05 -1.11 40.09
CA HIS A 392 -25.23 -0.56 40.75
C HIS A 392 -25.37 0.96 40.48
N ALA A 393 -24.26 1.72 40.43
CA ALA A 393 -24.28 3.13 40.06
C ALA A 393 -24.80 3.34 38.63
N VAL A 394 -24.34 2.53 37.69
CA VAL A 394 -24.83 2.54 36.30
C VAL A 394 -26.31 2.25 36.21
N ALA A 395 -26.77 1.19 36.88
CA ALA A 395 -28.21 0.83 36.91
C ALA A 395 -29.07 1.93 37.53
N LEU A 396 -28.57 2.62 38.57
CA LEU A 396 -29.26 3.74 39.20
C LEU A 396 -29.37 4.94 38.26
N ALA A 397 -28.24 5.29 37.61
CA ALA A 397 -28.18 6.39 36.65
C ALA A 397 -29.08 6.14 35.45
N GLU A 398 -29.04 4.91 34.88
CA GLU A 398 -29.89 4.49 33.76
C GLU A 398 -31.38 4.62 34.11
N LYS A 399 -31.78 4.14 35.31
CA LYS A 399 -33.18 4.25 35.79
C LYS A 399 -33.64 5.71 35.92
N GLN A 400 -32.73 6.63 36.19
CA GLN A 400 -33.02 8.06 36.32
C GLN A 400 -32.85 8.85 35.01
N GLY A 401 -32.36 8.22 33.92
CA GLY A 401 -32.04 8.88 32.67
C GLY A 401 -30.89 9.90 32.80
N LYS A 402 -29.91 9.64 33.67
CA LYS A 402 -28.74 10.49 33.97
C LYS A 402 -27.43 9.84 33.58
N GLY A 403 -26.36 10.63 33.47
CA GLY A 403 -24.99 10.15 33.52
C GLY A 403 -24.54 9.80 34.96
N LEU A 404 -23.40 9.10 35.09
CA LEU A 404 -22.81 8.86 36.43
C LEU A 404 -22.37 10.18 37.07
N GLU A 405 -21.91 11.12 36.30
CA GLU A 405 -21.51 12.48 36.68
C GLU A 405 -22.68 13.33 37.22
N ASP A 406 -23.93 12.97 36.89
CA ASP A 406 -25.15 13.67 37.31
C ASP A 406 -25.78 13.10 38.58
N LEU A 407 -25.28 11.95 39.08
CA LEU A 407 -25.72 11.42 40.36
C LEU A 407 -25.22 12.33 41.52
N SER A 408 -26.07 12.61 42.47
CA SER A 408 -25.70 13.33 43.66
C SER A 408 -24.72 12.55 44.53
N LEU A 409 -23.88 13.26 45.28
CA LEU A 409 -22.95 12.63 46.21
C LEU A 409 -23.68 11.70 47.21
N ALA A 410 -24.86 12.10 47.69
CA ALA A 410 -25.66 11.29 48.58
C ALA A 410 -26.12 9.98 47.95
N GLU A 411 -26.49 9.99 46.66
CA GLU A 411 -26.86 8.77 45.91
C GLU A 411 -25.65 7.84 45.75
N LEU A 412 -24.49 8.41 45.39
CA LEU A 412 -23.25 7.64 45.27
C LEU A 412 -22.77 7.06 46.59
N GLN A 413 -22.89 7.83 47.70
CA GLN A 413 -22.53 7.37 49.04
C GLN A 413 -23.48 6.28 49.61
N GLN A 414 -24.72 6.20 49.13
CA GLN A 414 -25.59 5.08 49.42
C GLN A 414 -25.08 3.77 48.85
N LEU A 415 -24.33 3.80 47.76
CA LEU A 415 -23.72 2.64 47.13
C LEU A 415 -22.42 2.24 47.83
N ASP A 416 -21.59 3.23 48.20
CA ASP A 416 -20.40 3.00 48.99
C ASP A 416 -19.98 4.31 49.74
N ALA A 417 -19.88 4.23 51.05
CA ALA A 417 -19.58 5.38 51.93
C ALA A 417 -18.17 5.98 51.72
N ARG A 418 -17.27 5.28 51.01
CA ARG A 418 -15.92 5.78 50.63
C ARG A 418 -15.94 6.84 49.53
N ILE A 419 -17.05 6.96 48.81
CA ILE A 419 -17.19 7.96 47.76
C ILE A 419 -17.28 9.36 48.41
N ALA A 420 -16.41 10.24 47.94
CA ALA A 420 -16.36 11.63 48.36
C ALA A 420 -16.49 12.57 47.16
N ASP A 421 -16.54 13.88 47.42
CA ASP A 421 -16.74 14.90 46.37
C ASP A 421 -15.69 14.90 45.25
N ASP A 422 -14.51 14.36 45.51
CA ASP A 422 -13.42 14.18 44.54
C ASP A 422 -13.76 13.22 43.39
N VAL A 423 -14.85 12.43 43.51
CA VAL A 423 -15.32 11.52 42.46
C VAL A 423 -15.69 12.23 41.16
N TYR A 424 -16.26 13.45 41.25
CA TYR A 424 -16.68 14.18 40.05
C TYR A 424 -15.50 14.57 39.16
N ALA A 425 -14.34 14.89 39.75
CA ALA A 425 -13.12 15.13 38.99
C ALA A 425 -12.61 13.90 38.27
N VAL A 426 -12.98 12.69 38.74
CA VAL A 426 -12.62 11.41 38.13
C VAL A 426 -13.60 11.05 37.02
N LEU A 427 -14.88 11.41 37.17
CA LEU A 427 -15.94 11.09 36.21
C LEU A 427 -15.95 12.00 34.96
N ASP A 428 -15.18 13.10 34.96
CA ASP A 428 -15.00 13.93 33.76
C ASP A 428 -14.32 13.16 32.64
N TYR A 429 -14.94 13.12 31.46
CA TYR A 429 -14.47 12.33 30.32
C TYR A 429 -13.08 12.77 29.82
N ALA A 430 -12.80 14.07 29.82
CA ALA A 430 -11.49 14.58 29.41
C ALA A 430 -10.42 14.28 30.47
N ALA A 431 -10.77 14.32 31.76
CA ALA A 431 -9.87 13.91 32.84
C ALA A 431 -9.58 12.39 32.76
N ALA A 432 -10.56 11.57 32.39
CA ALA A 432 -10.39 10.15 32.16
C ALA A 432 -9.32 9.89 31.08
N VAL A 433 -9.38 10.57 29.95
CA VAL A 433 -8.37 10.49 28.88
C VAL A 433 -7.00 10.95 29.39
N ARG A 434 -6.92 12.12 30.05
CA ARG A 434 -5.66 12.69 30.56
C ARG A 434 -4.90 11.79 31.53
N ARG A 435 -5.59 10.93 32.27
CA ARG A 435 -4.96 10.03 33.23
C ARG A 435 -4.37 8.74 32.60
N ARG A 436 -4.68 8.41 31.36
CA ARG A 436 -4.21 7.19 30.67
C ARG A 436 -2.83 7.36 30.04
N GLU A 437 -1.83 7.56 30.89
CA GLU A 437 -0.45 7.86 30.51
C GLU A 437 0.47 6.66 30.39
N THR A 438 -0.09 5.43 30.34
CA THR A 438 0.70 4.25 30.03
C THR A 438 1.35 4.39 28.64
N PRO A 439 2.54 3.81 28.42
CA PRO A 439 3.13 3.79 27.07
C PRO A 439 2.13 3.30 26.02
N ALA A 440 2.01 4.04 24.91
CA ALA A 440 1.01 3.82 23.85
C ALA A 440 -0.46 4.03 24.28
N GLY A 441 -0.72 4.61 25.44
CA GLY A 441 -2.07 5.00 25.89
C GLY A 441 -2.57 6.27 25.20
N THR A 442 -3.81 6.67 25.54
CA THR A 442 -4.48 7.84 24.95
C THR A 442 -4.18 9.16 25.66
N GLY A 443 -3.44 9.16 26.78
CA GLY A 443 -3.09 10.36 27.53
C GLY A 443 -2.13 11.29 26.78
N PRO A 444 -2.15 12.61 27.10
CA PRO A 444 -1.45 13.62 26.32
C PRO A 444 0.05 13.36 26.14
N ARG A 445 0.77 12.96 27.20
CA ARG A 445 2.20 12.67 27.10
C ARG A 445 2.50 11.45 26.23
N SER A 446 1.62 10.44 26.28
CA SER A 446 1.75 9.26 25.43
C SER A 446 1.49 9.59 23.96
N VAL A 447 0.46 10.39 23.68
CA VAL A 447 0.12 10.88 22.34
C VAL A 447 1.25 11.75 21.76
N ALA A 448 1.75 12.72 22.53
CA ALA A 448 2.86 13.57 22.10
C ALA A 448 4.12 12.74 21.74
N ARG A 449 4.43 11.72 22.56
CA ARG A 449 5.54 10.80 22.26
C ARG A 449 5.32 10.01 20.97
N GLN A 450 4.11 9.55 20.69
CA GLN A 450 3.78 8.84 19.47
C GLN A 450 3.93 9.75 18.23
N ILE A 451 3.48 11.00 18.32
CA ILE A 451 3.67 12.02 17.27
C ILE A 451 5.16 12.24 17.01
N GLU A 452 5.96 12.45 18.06
CA GLU A 452 7.39 12.65 17.94
C GLU A 452 8.10 11.46 17.28
N GLN A 453 7.80 10.22 17.70
CA GLN A 453 8.38 9.01 17.14
C GLN A 453 8.04 8.84 15.66
N LEU A 454 6.81 9.12 15.25
CA LEU A 454 6.39 9.03 13.86
C LEU A 454 7.02 10.14 13.01
N ARG A 455 7.13 11.37 13.53
CA ARG A 455 7.82 12.49 12.85
C ARG A 455 9.30 12.19 12.64
N SER A 456 9.99 11.71 13.67
CA SER A 456 11.41 11.31 13.56
C SER A 456 11.59 10.23 12.48
N TRP A 457 10.76 9.20 12.53
CA TRP A 457 10.80 8.14 11.52
C TRP A 457 10.52 8.65 10.10
N LEU A 458 9.59 9.61 9.92
CA LEU A 458 9.31 10.21 8.61
C LEU A 458 10.50 11.05 8.11
N GLN A 459 11.19 11.78 8.99
CA GLN A 459 12.38 12.56 8.65
C GLN A 459 13.56 11.67 8.21
N GLU A 460 13.73 10.50 8.82
CA GLU A 460 14.77 9.53 8.42
C GLU A 460 14.55 8.95 7.03
N ARG A 461 13.34 9.09 6.47
CA ARG A 461 12.94 8.56 5.16
C ARG A 461 12.83 9.64 4.06
N ALA A 462 12.85 10.90 4.43
CA ALA A 462 12.81 12.03 3.47
C ALA A 462 14.18 12.22 2.81
#